data_fbd2b87f45e8bdf6d3763f5db9627ce2
#
_entry.id   fbd2b87f45e8bdf6d3763f5db9627ce2
#
_cell.length_a   1.000
_cell.length_b   1.000
_cell.length_c   1.000
_cell.angle_alpha   90.00
_cell.angle_beta   90.00
_cell.angle_gamma   90.00
#
_symmetry.space_group_name_H-M   'P 1'
#
loop_
_entity.id
_entity.type
_entity.pdbx_description
1 polymer ?
#
loop_
_entity_poly.entity_id
_entity_poly.type
_entity_poly.pdbx_seq_one_letter_code
_entity_poly.pdbx_strand_id
1 'polypeptide(L)'
;MLFELPGEVNNPNANVIKAVEKLKKQEPAPLSVKAKATFIQPANYDQHLEWLKDCDLVIEAIAERMDWKRDLYTKIAPYLGEHTIFASNTSGLSINQLAEAFPEALRHRFCGIHFFNPPRYMHLVELIPCQASDADMLDDLEAFLVTYLGKGVIRAKDTPNFIANRIGVFSLLATMHHGRAFDFGFDLVDALTGALIGRPKSATFRTADVVGLDTLAHVINTMRDTLPDDAWHAHFAVPESGAFVAALRS
;
A
#
# COMPACT_ATOMS: atom_id res chain seq x y z
N MET A 1 -6.39 14.16 -10.93
CA MET A 1 -5.43 15.15 -10.39
C MET A 1 -4.36 14.44 -9.58
N LEU A 2 -3.16 14.99 -9.50
CA LEU A 2 -2.08 14.50 -8.62
C LEU A 2 -1.72 15.62 -7.65
N PHE A 3 -1.91 15.38 -6.36
CA PHE A 3 -1.56 16.30 -5.29
C PHE A 3 -0.20 15.95 -4.69
N GLU A 4 0.59 16.97 -4.38
CA GLU A 4 1.87 16.85 -3.69
C GLU A 4 2.05 18.05 -2.74
N LEU A 5 2.98 17.94 -1.80
CA LEU A 5 3.37 19.07 -0.96
C LEU A 5 3.82 20.25 -1.82
N PRO A 6 3.50 21.49 -1.41
CA PRO A 6 3.92 22.65 -2.17
C PRO A 6 5.45 22.73 -2.27
N GLY A 7 5.93 23.25 -3.39
CA GLY A 7 7.33 23.57 -3.60
C GLY A 7 7.72 24.91 -2.99
N GLU A 8 8.74 25.53 -3.57
CA GLU A 8 9.16 26.87 -3.17
C GLU A 8 8.11 27.93 -3.52
N VAL A 9 8.14 29.08 -2.82
CA VAL A 9 7.18 30.19 -2.98
C VAL A 9 7.03 30.63 -4.45
N ASN A 10 8.13 30.67 -5.21
CA ASN A 10 8.12 31.07 -6.61
C ASN A 10 7.68 29.96 -7.57
N ASN A 11 7.58 28.73 -7.12
CA ASN A 11 7.12 27.58 -7.89
C ASN A 11 6.39 26.55 -7.01
N PRO A 12 5.16 26.86 -6.59
CA PRO A 12 4.41 26.00 -5.67
C PRO A 12 4.13 24.59 -6.21
N ASN A 13 4.12 24.41 -7.52
CA ASN A 13 3.89 23.12 -8.18
C ASN A 13 5.17 22.34 -8.53
N ALA A 14 6.36 22.82 -8.13
CA ALA A 14 7.64 22.19 -8.49
C ALA A 14 7.69 20.70 -8.13
N ASN A 15 7.23 20.34 -6.94
CA ASN A 15 7.27 18.95 -6.45
C ASN A 15 6.37 18.02 -7.28
N VAL A 16 5.13 18.42 -7.53
CA VAL A 16 4.20 17.60 -8.32
C VAL A 16 4.62 17.51 -9.79
N ILE A 17 5.16 18.59 -10.38
CA ILE A 17 5.70 18.54 -11.74
C ILE A 17 6.88 17.56 -11.81
N LYS A 18 7.79 17.61 -10.83
CA LYS A 18 8.90 16.65 -10.73
C LYS A 18 8.40 15.21 -10.59
N ALA A 19 7.33 14.98 -9.82
CA ALA A 19 6.71 13.65 -9.69
C ALA A 19 6.14 13.16 -11.03
N VAL A 20 5.44 14.00 -11.78
CA VAL A 20 4.92 13.67 -13.13
C VAL A 20 6.08 13.35 -14.11
N GLU A 21 7.16 14.13 -14.09
CA GLU A 21 8.33 13.85 -14.93
C GLU A 21 9.03 12.54 -14.55
N LYS A 22 9.05 12.19 -13.25
CA LYS A 22 9.55 10.90 -12.77
C LYS A 22 8.73 9.74 -13.33
N LEU A 23 7.38 9.85 -13.34
CA LEU A 23 6.49 8.81 -13.91
C LEU A 23 6.80 8.50 -15.38
N LYS A 24 7.20 9.49 -16.18
CA LYS A 24 7.57 9.29 -17.59
C LYS A 24 8.85 8.47 -17.78
N LYS A 25 9.70 8.36 -16.75
CA LYS A 25 11.02 7.74 -16.80
C LYS A 25 11.10 6.46 -15.97
N GLN A 26 10.09 6.19 -15.17
CA GLN A 26 10.09 5.05 -14.25
C GLN A 26 9.99 3.72 -15.01
N GLU A 27 10.73 2.71 -14.52
CA GLU A 27 10.64 1.33 -14.97
C GLU A 27 10.33 0.42 -13.77
N PRO A 28 9.39 -0.52 -13.95
CA PRO A 28 8.54 -0.74 -15.10
C PRO A 28 7.59 0.45 -15.33
N ALA A 29 7.25 0.74 -16.60
CA ALA A 29 6.54 1.94 -17.00
C ALA A 29 5.13 2.04 -16.38
N PRO A 30 4.81 3.06 -15.55
CA PRO A 30 3.48 3.21 -14.95
C PRO A 30 2.42 3.70 -15.93
N LEU A 31 2.84 4.35 -17.02
CA LEU A 31 1.96 4.86 -18.07
C LEU A 31 2.01 3.96 -19.31
N SER A 32 0.88 3.74 -19.98
CA SER A 32 0.83 2.96 -21.24
C SER A 32 1.69 3.58 -22.34
N VAL A 33 1.63 4.91 -22.45
CA VAL A 33 2.52 5.74 -23.28
C VAL A 33 2.82 7.04 -22.53
N LYS A 34 4.03 7.57 -22.70
CA LYS A 34 4.50 8.77 -21.98
C LYS A 34 3.60 9.99 -22.21
N ALA A 35 3.01 10.11 -23.39
CA ALA A 35 2.08 11.20 -23.72
C ALA A 35 0.84 11.25 -22.81
N LYS A 36 0.42 10.13 -22.22
CA LYS A 36 -0.72 10.11 -21.27
C LYS A 36 -0.46 10.90 -19.98
N ALA A 37 0.79 11.25 -19.68
CA ALA A 37 1.10 12.15 -18.57
C ALA A 37 0.41 13.52 -18.69
N THR A 38 0.01 13.96 -19.89
CA THR A 38 -0.74 15.22 -20.10
C THR A 38 -2.14 15.21 -19.49
N PHE A 39 -2.71 14.05 -19.21
CA PHE A 39 -3.98 13.92 -18.49
C PHE A 39 -3.83 14.09 -16.96
N ILE A 40 -2.60 14.09 -16.44
CA ILE A 40 -2.35 14.31 -15.02
C ILE A 40 -2.33 15.81 -14.77
N GLN A 41 -3.32 16.31 -14.05
CA GLN A 41 -3.37 17.71 -13.63
C GLN A 41 -2.57 17.86 -12.32
N PRO A 42 -1.46 18.64 -12.34
CA PRO A 42 -0.67 18.91 -11.15
C PRO A 42 -1.41 19.79 -10.15
N ALA A 43 -1.37 19.43 -8.87
CA ALA A 43 -2.01 20.17 -7.79
C ALA A 43 -1.12 20.19 -6.54
N ASN A 44 -1.35 21.14 -5.64
CA ASN A 44 -0.72 21.20 -4.33
C ASN A 44 -1.74 21.51 -3.22
N TYR A 45 -1.39 21.20 -1.98
CA TYR A 45 -2.29 21.33 -0.84
C TYR A 45 -2.53 22.77 -0.36
N ASP A 46 -1.87 23.79 -0.92
CA ASP A 46 -2.06 25.19 -0.52
C ASP A 46 -2.99 25.94 -1.46
N GLN A 47 -3.03 25.56 -2.74
CA GLN A 47 -3.73 26.34 -3.77
C GLN A 47 -4.92 25.63 -4.40
N HIS A 48 -5.03 24.29 -4.26
CA HIS A 48 -5.93 23.52 -5.12
C HIS A 48 -6.90 22.62 -4.34
N LEU A 49 -7.03 22.78 -3.02
CA LEU A 49 -7.92 21.93 -2.21
C LEU A 49 -9.38 22.01 -2.69
N GLU A 50 -9.83 23.16 -3.19
CA GLU A 50 -11.16 23.33 -3.76
C GLU A 50 -11.47 22.39 -4.94
N TRP A 51 -10.46 21.85 -5.59
CA TRP A 51 -10.65 20.91 -6.69
C TRP A 51 -11.09 19.52 -6.21
N LEU A 52 -10.90 19.21 -4.93
CA LEU A 52 -11.29 17.92 -4.35
C LEU A 52 -12.80 17.70 -4.38
N LYS A 53 -13.60 18.77 -4.35
CA LYS A 53 -15.07 18.69 -4.40
C LYS A 53 -15.61 18.10 -5.71
N ASP A 54 -14.84 18.22 -6.80
CA ASP A 54 -15.21 17.73 -8.13
C ASP A 54 -14.64 16.32 -8.41
N CYS A 55 -14.02 15.67 -7.41
CA CYS A 55 -13.47 14.33 -7.53
C CYS A 55 -14.52 13.29 -7.14
N ASP A 56 -14.72 12.26 -7.97
CA ASP A 56 -15.51 11.08 -7.62
C ASP A 56 -14.76 10.18 -6.62
N LEU A 57 -13.44 10.07 -6.80
CA LEU A 57 -12.56 9.24 -5.97
C LEU A 57 -11.27 9.98 -5.63
N VAL A 58 -10.94 10.03 -4.35
CA VAL A 58 -9.66 10.52 -3.83
C VAL A 58 -8.92 9.36 -3.17
N ILE A 59 -7.71 9.05 -3.64
CA ILE A 59 -6.85 8.02 -3.05
C ILE A 59 -5.66 8.70 -2.37
N GLU A 60 -5.57 8.56 -1.06
CA GLU A 60 -4.45 9.03 -0.26
C GLU A 60 -3.34 7.97 -0.23
N ALA A 61 -2.11 8.39 -0.50
CA ALA A 61 -0.93 7.53 -0.50
C ALA A 61 0.31 8.25 0.09
N ILE A 62 0.10 9.03 1.16
CA ILE A 62 1.21 9.68 1.88
C ILE A 62 1.94 8.68 2.77
N ALA A 63 2.99 9.14 3.50
CA ALA A 63 3.77 8.31 4.39
C ALA A 63 2.91 7.52 5.39
N GLU A 64 3.36 6.32 5.74
CA GLU A 64 2.67 5.37 6.62
C GLU A 64 2.77 5.80 8.10
N ARG A 65 2.19 6.96 8.37
CA ARG A 65 2.16 7.60 9.70
C ARG A 65 0.75 8.05 10.03
N MET A 66 0.22 7.50 11.14
CA MET A 66 -1.16 7.76 11.60
C MET A 66 -1.40 9.26 11.86
N ASP A 67 -0.45 9.94 12.52
CA ASP A 67 -0.53 11.37 12.83
C ASP A 67 -0.62 12.22 11.55
N TRP A 68 0.27 11.98 10.59
CA TRP A 68 0.28 12.73 9.32
C TRP A 68 -0.98 12.52 8.48
N LYS A 69 -1.48 11.28 8.47
CA LYS A 69 -2.73 10.98 7.76
C LYS A 69 -3.93 11.67 8.42
N ARG A 70 -4.01 11.66 9.75
CA ARG A 70 -5.05 12.35 10.50
C ARG A 70 -5.03 13.87 10.26
N ASP A 71 -3.86 14.49 10.28
CA ASP A 71 -3.69 15.91 9.99
C ASP A 71 -4.15 16.25 8.57
N LEU A 72 -3.75 15.44 7.59
CA LEU A 72 -4.20 15.60 6.22
C LEU A 72 -5.72 15.47 6.11
N TYR A 73 -6.33 14.43 6.70
CA TYR A 73 -7.77 14.18 6.61
C TYR A 73 -8.58 15.32 7.21
N THR A 74 -8.14 15.83 8.36
CA THR A 74 -8.76 17.02 8.98
C THR A 74 -8.66 18.24 8.06
N LYS A 75 -7.53 18.41 7.39
CA LYS A 75 -7.31 19.53 6.47
C LYS A 75 -8.19 19.45 5.22
N ILE A 76 -8.36 18.26 4.63
CA ILE A 76 -9.05 18.09 3.35
C ILE A 76 -10.54 17.83 3.46
N ALA A 77 -11.03 17.32 4.61
CA ALA A 77 -12.43 16.97 4.78
C ALA A 77 -13.41 18.08 4.39
N PRO A 78 -13.17 19.38 4.69
CA PRO A 78 -14.08 20.47 4.29
C PRO A 78 -14.18 20.69 2.76
N TYR A 79 -13.25 20.14 2.00
CA TYR A 79 -13.16 20.30 0.54
C TYR A 79 -13.64 19.09 -0.26
N LEU A 80 -14.04 18.01 0.41
CA LEU A 80 -14.59 16.83 -0.26
C LEU A 80 -16.03 17.07 -0.67
N GLY A 81 -16.38 16.64 -1.89
CA GLY A 81 -17.76 16.66 -2.37
C GLY A 81 -18.64 15.64 -1.63
N GLU A 82 -19.95 15.85 -1.61
CA GLU A 82 -20.92 14.95 -0.97
C GLU A 82 -20.84 13.50 -1.54
N HIS A 83 -20.46 13.37 -2.80
CA HIS A 83 -20.34 12.07 -3.49
C HIS A 83 -18.93 11.52 -3.56
N THR A 84 -17.93 12.28 -3.10
CA THR A 84 -16.53 11.86 -3.16
C THR A 84 -16.28 10.64 -2.29
N ILE A 85 -15.81 9.56 -2.89
CA ILE A 85 -15.25 8.43 -2.15
C ILE A 85 -13.83 8.81 -1.74
N PHE A 86 -13.52 8.69 -0.45
CA PHE A 86 -12.16 8.89 0.03
C PHE A 86 -11.56 7.58 0.50
N ALA A 87 -10.40 7.22 -0.05
CA ALA A 87 -9.73 5.96 0.25
C ALA A 87 -8.28 6.17 0.66
N SER A 88 -7.82 5.41 1.64
CA SER A 88 -6.40 5.34 2.02
C SER A 88 -5.72 4.13 1.38
N ASN A 89 -4.54 4.35 0.78
CA ASN A 89 -3.68 3.27 0.29
C ASN A 89 -2.68 2.80 1.36
N THR A 90 -3.06 2.87 2.64
CA THR A 90 -2.24 2.33 3.73
C THR A 90 -2.01 0.84 3.57
N SER A 91 -0.84 0.36 4.00
CA SER A 91 -0.49 -1.07 3.93
C SER A 91 -0.74 -1.84 5.23
N GLY A 92 -1.00 -1.13 6.35
CA GLY A 92 -1.13 -1.79 7.64
C GLY A 92 -1.76 -0.97 8.76
N LEU A 93 -2.02 0.34 8.56
CA LEU A 93 -2.72 1.15 9.56
C LEU A 93 -4.21 0.81 9.57
N SER A 94 -4.83 0.82 10.76
CA SER A 94 -6.26 0.55 10.89
C SER A 94 -7.12 1.57 10.15
N ILE A 95 -7.96 1.08 9.24
CA ILE A 95 -8.90 1.88 8.46
C ILE A 95 -9.97 2.49 9.38
N ASN A 96 -10.40 1.77 10.42
CA ASN A 96 -11.34 2.30 11.42
C ASN A 96 -10.74 3.49 12.18
N GLN A 97 -9.49 3.37 12.64
CA GLN A 97 -8.81 4.47 13.32
C GLN A 97 -8.55 5.68 12.41
N LEU A 98 -8.28 5.45 11.13
CA LEU A 98 -8.15 6.53 10.14
C LEU A 98 -9.50 7.21 9.87
N ALA A 99 -10.59 6.45 9.81
CA ALA A 99 -11.95 6.98 9.64
C ALA A 99 -12.37 7.94 10.77
N GLU A 100 -11.86 7.75 12.00
CA GLU A 100 -12.12 8.63 13.12
C GLU A 100 -11.67 10.09 12.90
N ALA A 101 -10.68 10.29 12.03
CA ALA A 101 -10.19 11.63 11.67
C ALA A 101 -11.15 12.42 10.77
N PHE A 102 -12.12 11.72 10.15
CA PHE A 102 -13.17 12.39 9.37
C PHE A 102 -14.38 12.77 10.24
N PRO A 103 -15.10 13.86 9.87
CA PRO A 103 -16.43 14.12 10.38
C PRO A 103 -17.32 12.90 10.21
N GLU A 104 -18.17 12.61 11.18
CA GLU A 104 -19.05 11.43 11.17
C GLU A 104 -19.87 11.32 9.88
N ALA A 105 -20.39 12.44 9.39
CA ALA A 105 -21.15 12.51 8.16
C ALA A 105 -20.40 12.04 6.89
N LEU A 106 -19.06 12.03 6.89
CA LEU A 106 -18.25 11.61 5.74
C LEU A 106 -17.73 10.18 5.84
N ARG A 107 -17.82 9.54 7.02
CA ARG A 107 -17.23 8.21 7.26
C ARG A 107 -17.86 7.11 6.42
N HIS A 108 -19.12 7.27 6.02
CA HIS A 108 -19.81 6.29 5.18
C HIS A 108 -19.19 6.18 3.77
N ARG A 109 -18.44 7.19 3.34
CA ARG A 109 -17.71 7.20 2.05
C ARG A 109 -16.21 6.97 2.19
N PHE A 110 -15.76 6.46 3.33
CA PHE A 110 -14.35 6.16 3.60
C PHE A 110 -14.08 4.66 3.58
N CYS A 111 -12.94 4.26 2.99
CA CYS A 111 -12.44 2.88 3.02
C CYS A 111 -10.91 2.85 2.81
N GLY A 112 -10.32 1.68 2.93
CA GLY A 112 -8.99 1.39 2.43
C GLY A 112 -9.03 0.82 1.02
N ILE A 113 -8.12 1.25 0.15
CA ILE A 113 -7.83 0.60 -1.14
C ILE A 113 -6.33 0.30 -1.15
N HIS A 114 -5.96 -0.95 -0.94
CA HIS A 114 -4.56 -1.33 -0.88
C HIS A 114 -4.10 -1.91 -2.22
N PHE A 115 -3.29 -1.12 -2.94
CA PHE A 115 -2.62 -1.55 -4.17
C PHE A 115 -1.25 -2.13 -3.86
N PHE A 116 -0.80 -3.05 -4.71
CA PHE A 116 0.54 -3.65 -4.63
C PHE A 116 1.46 -3.06 -5.69
N ASN A 117 2.72 -2.81 -5.32
CA ASN A 117 3.72 -2.25 -6.23
C ASN A 117 4.27 -3.31 -7.20
N PRO A 118 4.42 -2.98 -8.49
CA PRO A 118 3.96 -1.76 -9.17
C PRO A 118 2.45 -1.83 -9.48
N PRO A 119 1.64 -0.80 -9.10
CA PRO A 119 0.17 -0.90 -9.12
C PRO A 119 -0.43 -1.14 -10.50
N ARG A 120 0.25 -0.75 -11.58
CA ARG A 120 -0.20 -1.05 -12.94
C ARG A 120 -0.14 -2.54 -13.28
N TYR A 121 0.87 -3.25 -12.76
CA TYR A 121 1.17 -4.64 -13.13
C TYR A 121 0.60 -5.65 -12.15
N MET A 122 0.53 -5.29 -10.88
CA MET A 122 -0.07 -6.14 -9.85
C MET A 122 -1.58 -6.17 -10.00
N HIS A 123 -2.12 -7.38 -10.14
CA HIS A 123 -3.55 -7.57 -10.39
C HIS A 123 -4.40 -7.40 -9.13
N LEU A 124 -3.89 -7.84 -7.98
CA LEU A 124 -4.61 -7.81 -6.72
C LEU A 124 -4.79 -6.39 -6.18
N VAL A 125 -6.00 -6.11 -5.68
CA VAL A 125 -6.33 -4.96 -4.83
C VAL A 125 -7.16 -5.45 -3.65
N GLU A 126 -6.81 -5.02 -2.45
CA GLU A 126 -7.63 -5.23 -1.26
C GLU A 126 -8.51 -4.01 -1.02
N LEU A 127 -9.80 -4.24 -0.83
CA LEU A 127 -10.77 -3.22 -0.45
C LEU A 127 -11.16 -3.45 1.01
N ILE A 128 -10.85 -2.49 1.87
CA ILE A 128 -10.97 -2.63 3.32
C ILE A 128 -12.01 -1.64 3.84
N PRO A 129 -13.23 -2.07 4.19
CA PRO A 129 -14.23 -1.20 4.78
C PRO A 129 -13.86 -0.77 6.21
N CYS A 130 -14.25 0.44 6.61
CA CYS A 130 -14.42 0.78 8.02
C CYS A 130 -15.84 0.39 8.48
N GLN A 131 -16.10 0.47 9.79
CA GLN A 131 -17.42 0.14 10.35
C GLN A 131 -18.57 1.00 9.78
N ALA A 132 -18.27 2.22 9.35
CA ALA A 132 -19.24 3.15 8.81
C ALA A 132 -19.36 3.10 7.28
N SER A 133 -18.50 2.36 6.57
CA SER A 133 -18.50 2.34 5.10
C SER A 133 -19.82 1.85 4.55
N ASP A 134 -20.39 2.60 3.61
CA ASP A 134 -21.61 2.25 2.90
C ASP A 134 -21.39 1.05 1.96
N ALA A 135 -22.31 0.09 1.97
CA ALA A 135 -22.19 -1.13 1.18
C ALA A 135 -22.32 -0.87 -0.33
N ASP A 136 -23.25 0.00 -0.72
CA ASP A 136 -23.49 0.33 -2.14
C ASP A 136 -22.27 1.09 -2.70
N MET A 137 -21.69 2.01 -1.91
CA MET A 137 -20.44 2.69 -2.27
C MET A 137 -19.28 1.70 -2.50
N LEU A 138 -19.17 0.67 -1.66
CA LEU A 138 -18.14 -0.37 -1.81
C LEU A 138 -18.39 -1.23 -3.06
N ASP A 139 -19.64 -1.54 -3.40
CA ASP A 139 -20.01 -2.28 -4.60
C ASP A 139 -19.67 -1.49 -5.87
N ASP A 140 -20.00 -0.20 -5.90
CA ASP A 140 -19.66 0.70 -7.01
C ASP A 140 -18.14 0.83 -7.19
N LEU A 141 -17.41 0.97 -6.09
CA LEU A 141 -15.95 1.07 -6.10
C LEU A 141 -15.30 -0.23 -6.58
N GLU A 142 -15.79 -1.38 -6.12
CA GLU A 142 -15.32 -2.68 -6.60
C GLU A 142 -15.60 -2.85 -8.10
N ALA A 143 -16.80 -2.50 -8.56
CA ALA A 143 -17.15 -2.53 -9.98
C ALA A 143 -16.22 -1.64 -10.82
N PHE A 144 -15.88 -0.44 -10.33
CA PHE A 144 -14.91 0.44 -10.96
C PHE A 144 -13.52 -0.19 -11.03
N LEU A 145 -13.01 -0.72 -9.93
CA LEU A 145 -11.68 -1.34 -9.85
C LEU A 145 -11.56 -2.56 -10.79
N VAL A 146 -12.61 -3.38 -10.86
CA VAL A 146 -12.64 -4.57 -11.74
C VAL A 146 -12.80 -4.17 -13.20
N THR A 147 -13.79 -3.33 -13.52
CA THR A 147 -14.18 -3.08 -14.92
C THR A 147 -13.23 -2.11 -15.62
N TYR A 148 -12.87 -1.01 -14.95
CA TYR A 148 -12.04 0.04 -15.57
C TYR A 148 -10.55 -0.14 -15.34
N LEU A 149 -10.14 -0.64 -14.15
CA LEU A 149 -8.74 -0.84 -13.83
C LEU A 149 -8.26 -2.28 -14.07
N GLY A 150 -9.16 -3.22 -14.35
CA GLY A 150 -8.83 -4.62 -14.62
C GLY A 150 -8.23 -5.33 -13.39
N LYS A 151 -8.65 -4.98 -12.18
CA LYS A 151 -8.14 -5.55 -10.93
C LYS A 151 -8.94 -6.77 -10.48
N GLY A 152 -8.25 -7.70 -9.80
CA GLY A 152 -8.89 -8.70 -8.97
C GLY A 152 -9.06 -8.12 -7.56
N VAL A 153 -10.29 -7.87 -7.15
CA VAL A 153 -10.59 -7.24 -5.87
C VAL A 153 -10.93 -8.30 -4.82
N ILE A 154 -10.37 -8.15 -3.63
CA ILE A 154 -10.73 -8.93 -2.45
C ILE A 154 -11.18 -7.97 -1.36
N ARG A 155 -12.37 -8.18 -0.78
CA ARG A 155 -12.82 -7.44 0.41
C ARG A 155 -12.13 -8.02 1.64
N ALA A 156 -11.26 -7.23 2.24
CA ALA A 156 -10.50 -7.60 3.43
C ALA A 156 -11.13 -6.98 4.69
N LYS A 157 -10.93 -7.62 5.82
CA LYS A 157 -11.23 -7.02 7.13
C LYS A 157 -10.13 -6.04 7.52
N ASP A 158 -10.48 -5.03 8.33
CA ASP A 158 -9.52 -4.12 8.96
C ASP A 158 -8.74 -4.87 10.07
N THR A 159 -7.78 -5.67 9.65
CA THR A 159 -6.87 -6.43 10.51
C THR A 159 -5.43 -6.11 10.15
N PRO A 160 -4.47 -6.25 11.07
CA PRO A 160 -3.07 -5.92 10.82
C PRO A 160 -2.52 -6.57 9.54
N ASN A 161 -1.96 -5.76 8.66
CA ASN A 161 -1.42 -6.16 7.34
C ASN A 161 -2.44 -6.82 6.38
N PHE A 162 -3.73 -6.70 6.64
CA PHE A 162 -4.85 -7.21 5.85
C PHE A 162 -4.70 -8.70 5.49
N ILE A 163 -4.82 -9.10 4.21
CA ILE A 163 -4.76 -10.50 3.76
C ILE A 163 -3.41 -10.81 3.11
N ALA A 164 -3.05 -10.11 2.05
CA ALA A 164 -1.94 -10.52 1.20
C ALA A 164 -0.57 -10.31 1.87
N ASN A 165 -0.37 -9.19 2.58
CA ASN A 165 0.86 -8.98 3.35
C ASN A 165 0.98 -10.02 4.46
N ARG A 166 -0.10 -10.34 5.16
CA ARG A 166 -0.10 -11.35 6.23
C ARG A 166 0.25 -12.74 5.69
N ILE A 167 -0.39 -13.17 4.59
CA ILE A 167 -0.09 -14.46 3.95
C ILE A 167 1.31 -14.49 3.36
N GLY A 168 1.73 -13.39 2.70
CA GLY A 168 3.04 -13.27 2.09
C GLY A 168 4.17 -13.36 3.10
N VAL A 169 4.09 -12.58 4.18
CA VAL A 169 5.10 -12.60 5.25
C VAL A 169 5.11 -13.96 5.98
N PHE A 170 3.94 -14.52 6.30
CA PHE A 170 3.87 -15.87 6.84
C PHE A 170 4.60 -16.86 5.94
N SER A 171 4.34 -16.83 4.63
CA SER A 171 4.97 -17.74 3.67
C SER A 171 6.49 -17.60 3.60
N LEU A 172 7.00 -16.36 3.64
CA LEU A 172 8.44 -16.09 3.67
C LEU A 172 9.07 -16.61 4.96
N LEU A 173 8.49 -16.27 6.12
CA LEU A 173 9.02 -16.67 7.43
C LEU A 173 8.96 -18.18 7.63
N ALA A 174 7.88 -18.85 7.23
CA ALA A 174 7.77 -20.31 7.29
C ALA A 174 8.86 -20.98 6.45
N THR A 175 9.07 -20.47 5.22
CA THR A 175 10.12 -21.00 4.35
C THR A 175 11.51 -20.79 4.97
N MET A 176 11.80 -19.62 5.51
CA MET A 176 13.09 -19.30 6.15
C MET A 176 13.30 -20.18 7.40
N HIS A 177 12.27 -20.37 8.22
CA HIS A 177 12.32 -21.21 9.40
C HIS A 177 12.66 -22.66 9.04
N HIS A 178 11.96 -23.26 8.09
CA HIS A 178 12.21 -24.63 7.67
C HIS A 178 13.52 -24.78 6.92
N GLY A 179 13.90 -23.84 6.05
CA GLY A 179 15.19 -23.83 5.36
C GLY A 179 16.35 -23.88 6.36
N ARG A 180 16.26 -23.10 7.45
CA ARG A 180 17.24 -23.12 8.53
C ARG A 180 17.22 -24.45 9.31
N ALA A 181 16.05 -25.02 9.58
CA ALA A 181 15.94 -26.29 10.31
C ALA A 181 16.59 -27.46 9.53
N PHE A 182 16.61 -27.39 8.20
CA PHE A 182 17.26 -28.38 7.32
C PHE A 182 18.68 -27.97 6.91
N ASP A 183 19.23 -26.88 7.43
CA ASP A 183 20.55 -26.33 7.08
C ASP A 183 20.71 -26.08 5.57
N PHE A 184 19.66 -25.58 4.92
CA PHE A 184 19.68 -25.23 3.50
C PHE A 184 20.25 -23.82 3.29
N GLY A 185 21.18 -23.69 2.34
CA GLY A 185 21.66 -22.38 1.88
C GLY A 185 20.59 -21.60 1.11
N PHE A 186 20.72 -20.29 1.03
CA PHE A 186 19.77 -19.37 0.39
C PHE A 186 19.48 -19.74 -1.06
N ASP A 187 20.52 -20.08 -1.84
CA ASP A 187 20.38 -20.48 -3.24
C ASP A 187 19.51 -21.74 -3.40
N LEU A 188 19.68 -22.73 -2.53
CA LEU A 188 18.88 -23.95 -2.56
C LEU A 188 17.43 -23.66 -2.19
N VAL A 189 17.19 -22.87 -1.16
CA VAL A 189 15.82 -22.46 -0.76
C VAL A 189 15.15 -21.73 -1.92
N ASP A 190 15.81 -20.77 -2.56
CA ASP A 190 15.24 -20.03 -3.68
C ASP A 190 15.02 -20.93 -4.91
N ALA A 191 15.92 -21.89 -5.19
CA ALA A 191 15.71 -22.87 -6.25
C ALA A 191 14.47 -23.73 -6.02
N LEU A 192 14.23 -24.16 -4.76
CA LEU A 192 13.11 -25.03 -4.41
C LEU A 192 11.77 -24.27 -4.30
N THR A 193 11.80 -22.99 -3.89
CA THR A 193 10.58 -22.23 -3.54
C THR A 193 10.17 -21.20 -4.59
N GLY A 194 10.78 -21.23 -5.76
CA GLY A 194 10.47 -20.36 -6.89
C GLY A 194 9.56 -21.01 -7.94
N ALA A 195 10.00 -20.95 -9.18
CA ALA A 195 9.24 -21.43 -10.34
C ALA A 195 8.83 -22.90 -10.28
N LEU A 196 9.60 -23.74 -9.60
CA LEU A 196 9.28 -25.17 -9.42
C LEU A 196 7.94 -25.43 -8.74
N ILE A 197 7.52 -24.53 -7.85
CA ILE A 197 6.25 -24.63 -7.13
C ILE A 197 5.24 -23.57 -7.57
N GLY A 198 5.42 -23.02 -8.77
CA GLY A 198 4.49 -22.04 -9.34
C GLY A 198 4.61 -20.62 -8.74
N ARG A 199 5.65 -20.32 -7.95
CA ARG A 199 5.90 -18.99 -7.42
C ARG A 199 6.73 -18.14 -8.42
N PRO A 200 6.77 -16.81 -8.22
CA PRO A 200 7.65 -15.93 -9.01
C PRO A 200 9.11 -16.40 -8.99
N LYS A 201 9.87 -16.08 -10.03
CA LYS A 201 11.30 -16.42 -10.13
C LYS A 201 12.16 -15.81 -9.01
N SER A 202 11.66 -14.77 -8.35
CA SER A 202 12.31 -14.18 -7.16
C SER A 202 12.29 -15.08 -5.94
N ALA A 203 11.44 -16.13 -5.94
CA ALA A 203 11.35 -17.13 -4.88
C ALA A 203 11.18 -16.53 -3.47
N THR A 204 11.98 -16.89 -2.48
CA THR A 204 11.87 -16.45 -1.09
C THR A 204 12.83 -15.31 -0.76
N PHE A 205 14.14 -15.55 -0.84
CA PHE A 205 15.14 -14.56 -0.41
C PHE A 205 15.27 -13.39 -1.38
N ARG A 206 15.27 -13.65 -2.70
CA ARG A 206 15.23 -12.55 -3.68
C ARG A 206 13.94 -11.75 -3.62
N THR A 207 12.82 -12.34 -3.20
CA THR A 207 11.58 -11.56 -2.94
C THR A 207 11.78 -10.63 -1.76
N ALA A 208 12.44 -11.08 -0.68
CA ALA A 208 12.79 -10.22 0.44
C ALA A 208 13.67 -9.04 0.02
N ASP A 209 14.67 -9.27 -0.85
CA ASP A 209 15.52 -8.21 -1.42
C ASP A 209 14.73 -7.22 -2.27
N VAL A 210 13.84 -7.71 -3.13
CA VAL A 210 13.01 -6.86 -4.02
C VAL A 210 12.02 -6.00 -3.22
N VAL A 211 11.42 -6.55 -2.16
CA VAL A 211 10.54 -5.82 -1.23
C VAL A 211 11.32 -4.77 -0.45
N GLY A 212 12.58 -5.04 -0.19
CA GLY A 212 13.44 -4.25 0.69
C GLY A 212 13.40 -4.76 2.13
N LEU A 213 14.56 -5.00 2.67
CA LEU A 213 14.71 -5.64 3.98
C LEU A 213 14.16 -4.80 5.12
N ASP A 214 14.34 -3.48 5.03
CA ASP A 214 13.79 -2.55 6.02
C ASP A 214 12.26 -2.57 6.01
N THR A 215 11.65 -2.65 4.82
CA THR A 215 10.19 -2.79 4.66
C THR A 215 9.71 -4.11 5.22
N LEU A 216 10.38 -5.22 4.89
CA LEU A 216 10.03 -6.55 5.41
C LEU A 216 10.16 -6.61 6.93
N ALA A 217 11.25 -6.07 7.50
CA ALA A 217 11.44 -6.00 8.95
C ALA A 217 10.35 -5.18 9.63
N HIS A 218 9.93 -4.05 9.04
CA HIS A 218 8.83 -3.24 9.56
C HIS A 218 7.51 -4.03 9.60
N VAL A 219 7.18 -4.74 8.51
CA VAL A 219 5.95 -5.55 8.44
C VAL A 219 5.98 -6.70 9.46
N ILE A 220 7.13 -7.40 9.61
CA ILE A 220 7.30 -8.46 10.61
C ILE A 220 7.11 -7.92 12.03
N ASN A 221 7.72 -6.79 12.36
CA ASN A 221 7.59 -6.15 13.67
C ASN A 221 6.12 -5.74 13.93
N THR A 222 5.44 -5.18 12.94
CA THR A 222 4.03 -4.85 13.04
C THR A 222 3.19 -6.09 13.35
N MET A 223 3.43 -7.22 12.67
CA MET A 223 2.73 -8.48 12.95
C MET A 223 3.01 -8.98 14.36
N ARG A 224 4.27 -8.96 14.80
CA ARG A 224 4.65 -9.35 16.15
C ARG A 224 3.93 -8.51 17.22
N ASP A 225 3.91 -7.20 17.03
CA ASP A 225 3.40 -6.27 18.03
C ASP A 225 1.85 -6.22 18.06
N THR A 226 1.19 -6.57 16.95
CA THR A 226 -0.27 -6.44 16.80
C THR A 226 -1.03 -7.76 16.76
N LEU A 227 -0.34 -8.89 16.66
CA LEU A 227 -0.94 -10.23 16.56
C LEU A 227 -0.43 -11.19 17.64
N PRO A 228 -0.59 -10.86 18.94
CA PRO A 228 -0.06 -11.69 20.04
C PRO A 228 -0.67 -13.10 20.10
N ASP A 229 -1.91 -13.24 19.65
CA ASP A 229 -2.65 -14.50 19.67
C ASP A 229 -2.54 -15.31 18.37
N ASP A 230 -1.71 -14.87 17.42
CA ASP A 230 -1.49 -15.60 16.17
C ASP A 230 -0.71 -16.89 16.45
N ALA A 231 -1.12 -18.01 15.85
CA ALA A 231 -0.45 -19.31 16.03
C ALA A 231 1.04 -19.29 15.63
N TRP A 232 1.44 -18.36 14.76
CA TRP A 232 2.82 -18.14 14.34
C TRP A 232 3.53 -17.00 15.08
N HIS A 233 2.93 -16.43 16.10
CA HIS A 233 3.49 -15.27 16.81
C HIS A 233 4.95 -15.47 17.24
N ALA A 234 5.32 -16.65 17.75
CA ALA A 234 6.70 -16.96 18.15
C ALA A 234 7.72 -16.89 17.00
N HIS A 235 7.26 -16.95 15.75
CA HIS A 235 8.09 -16.89 14.54
C HIS A 235 8.10 -15.50 13.88
N PHE A 236 7.30 -14.54 14.36
CA PHE A 236 7.35 -13.14 13.92
C PHE A 236 8.51 -12.39 14.60
N ALA A 237 9.65 -13.02 14.68
CA ALA A 237 10.88 -12.39 15.14
C ALA A 237 11.81 -12.22 13.94
N VAL A 238 12.21 -10.98 13.68
CA VAL A 238 13.41 -10.75 12.85
C VAL A 238 14.54 -11.47 13.60
N PRO A 239 15.19 -12.47 12.99
CA PRO A 239 16.26 -13.19 13.68
C PRO A 239 17.28 -12.18 14.19
N GLU A 240 17.50 -12.13 15.51
CA GLU A 240 18.49 -11.25 16.16
C GLU A 240 19.93 -11.58 15.77
N SER A 241 20.15 -12.68 15.04
CA SER A 241 21.46 -13.00 14.55
C SER A 241 21.90 -11.95 13.52
N GLY A 242 22.88 -11.14 13.90
CA GLY A 242 23.57 -10.23 12.99
C GLY A 242 24.01 -10.89 11.68
N ALA A 243 24.04 -12.24 11.62
CA ALA A 243 24.22 -13.05 10.42
C ALA A 243 23.05 -12.91 9.42
N PHE A 244 21.79 -12.83 9.85
CA PHE A 244 20.67 -12.66 8.93
C PHE A 244 20.67 -11.24 8.33
N VAL A 245 20.88 -10.23 9.17
CA VAL A 245 20.99 -8.83 8.72
C VAL A 245 22.27 -8.59 7.93
N ALA A 246 23.40 -9.26 8.26
CA ALA A 246 24.64 -9.16 7.51
C ALA A 246 24.58 -9.92 6.18
N ALA A 247 23.95 -11.10 6.13
CA ALA A 247 23.75 -11.87 4.90
C ALA A 247 22.73 -11.20 3.95
N LEU A 248 21.85 -10.36 4.47
CA LEU A 248 20.91 -9.56 3.67
C LEU A 248 21.55 -8.23 3.18
N ARG A 249 22.75 -7.84 3.68
CA ARG A 249 23.51 -6.64 3.28
C ARG A 249 24.74 -6.97 2.41
N SER A 250 25.10 -8.23 2.26
CA SER A 250 26.16 -8.74 1.38
C SER A 250 25.60 -9.16 0.02
#